data_349a1ef583f260783b2d986db909d173
#
_entry.id   349a1ef583f260783b2d986db909d173
#
_cell.length_a   1.000
_cell.length_b   1.000
_cell.length_c   1.000
_cell.angle_alpha   90.00
_cell.angle_beta   90.00
_cell.angle_gamma   90.00
#
_symmetry.space_group_name_H-M   'P 1'
#
loop_
_entity.id
_entity.type
_entity.pdbx_description
1 polymer ?
#
loop_
_entity_poly.entity_id
_entity_poly.type
_entity_poly.pdbx_seq_one_letter_code
_entity_poly.pdbx_strand_id
1 'polypeptide(L)'
;MSGAGDEDEVAGMRIGELARRAGTTVKAVRYYESLGLVTPSRRPNGYRSYGEADLRLVQEIRALKRLGIPAERTRPFLDCLTAGRTHADCPASLAGYREAADELAVRIEELTARRAALLARLEAAASPLPKEIRAMPDDPLTLPAGLPVPPDDGAADHLPGTRMPSLTLADTAGGTVRLDGLGPGRAVIYVYPLTGRPGTDLPEGWNAIPGARGCTVESCGFRDHFEDLRAAGAARVYGLSSQDTGYQREVVDRLRLPFPMLSDPGFALAGALDLPTFEASGARLYKRLTLIVRAGVVEHVFYPVFPPGEHAGRVLEWLRERGAEGAGG
;
A
#
# COMPACT_ATOMS: atom_id res chain seq x y z
N MET A 1 20.76 -67.16 1.97
CA MET A 1 21.56 -65.93 1.79
C MET A 1 20.58 -64.78 1.74
N SER A 2 20.63 -64.04 2.80
CA SER A 2 19.70 -62.92 3.12
C SER A 2 19.92 -61.73 2.22
N GLY A 3 18.84 -61.22 1.64
CA GLY A 3 18.79 -59.85 1.07
C GLY A 3 17.93 -59.02 1.98
N ALA A 4 18.53 -58.28 2.86
CA ALA A 4 17.84 -57.26 3.64
C ALA A 4 17.46 -56.13 2.71
N GLY A 5 16.15 -55.93 2.54
CA GLY A 5 15.63 -54.70 1.95
C GLY A 5 15.82 -53.57 2.93
N ASP A 6 16.64 -52.62 2.53
CA ASP A 6 16.82 -51.30 3.16
C ASP A 6 15.57 -50.50 2.87
N GLU A 7 14.55 -50.63 3.75
CA GLU A 7 13.43 -49.71 3.78
C GLU A 7 13.95 -48.42 4.40
N ASP A 8 14.21 -47.43 3.57
CA ASP A 8 14.51 -46.04 3.94
C ASP A 8 13.36 -45.51 4.82
N GLU A 9 13.50 -45.67 6.14
CA GLU A 9 12.59 -45.16 7.16
C GLU A 9 12.72 -43.62 7.13
N VAL A 10 11.86 -42.96 6.35
CA VAL A 10 11.75 -41.51 6.32
C VAL A 10 11.50 -41.03 7.75
N ALA A 11 12.56 -40.57 8.39
CA ALA A 11 12.57 -40.16 9.80
C ALA A 11 11.63 -38.93 9.96
N GLY A 12 10.39 -39.18 10.37
CA GLY A 12 9.38 -38.13 10.58
C GLY A 12 9.82 -37.11 11.63
N MET A 13 9.39 -35.87 11.46
CA MET A 13 9.71 -34.70 12.31
C MET A 13 9.08 -34.81 13.71
N ARG A 14 9.74 -34.21 14.70
CA ARG A 14 9.12 -33.92 16.00
C ARG A 14 8.25 -32.66 15.92
N ILE A 15 7.29 -32.51 16.84
CA ILE A 15 6.37 -31.36 16.86
C ILE A 15 7.09 -29.99 16.89
N GLY A 16 8.21 -29.88 17.60
CA GLY A 16 8.99 -28.64 17.65
C GLY A 16 9.64 -28.29 16.31
N GLU A 17 10.09 -29.30 15.57
CA GLU A 17 10.64 -29.13 14.23
C GLU A 17 9.56 -28.79 13.22
N LEU A 18 8.42 -29.48 13.25
CA LEU A 18 7.25 -29.15 12.45
C LEU A 18 6.84 -27.69 12.67
N ALA A 19 6.69 -27.27 13.92
CA ALA A 19 6.29 -25.90 14.27
C ALA A 19 7.29 -24.88 13.74
N ARG A 20 8.59 -25.11 13.88
CA ARG A 20 9.66 -24.24 13.37
C ARG A 20 9.63 -24.17 11.83
N ARG A 21 9.57 -25.29 11.14
CA ARG A 21 9.54 -25.35 9.65
C ARG A 21 8.25 -24.75 9.09
N ALA A 22 7.13 -24.95 9.76
CA ALA A 22 5.87 -24.31 9.40
C ALA A 22 5.80 -22.83 9.82
N GLY A 23 6.77 -22.30 10.58
CA GLY A 23 6.82 -20.94 11.11
C GLY A 23 5.68 -20.65 12.10
N THR A 24 5.29 -21.60 12.94
CA THR A 24 4.22 -21.50 13.94
C THR A 24 4.71 -21.94 15.32
N THR A 25 3.82 -22.02 16.30
CA THR A 25 4.13 -22.48 17.64
C THR A 25 3.68 -23.92 17.89
N VAL A 26 4.34 -24.63 18.79
CA VAL A 26 3.92 -25.98 19.23
C VAL A 26 2.48 -25.96 19.75
N LYS A 27 2.08 -24.88 20.43
CA LYS A 27 0.70 -24.70 20.92
C LYS A 27 -0.31 -24.68 19.78
N ALA A 28 0.01 -23.99 18.68
CA ALA A 28 -0.84 -23.93 17.50
C ALA A 28 -0.96 -25.32 16.81
N VAL A 29 0.15 -26.05 16.69
CA VAL A 29 0.11 -27.42 16.13
C VAL A 29 -0.78 -28.33 16.97
N ARG A 30 -0.67 -28.31 18.30
CA ARG A 30 -1.53 -29.08 19.19
C ARG A 30 -3.01 -28.71 19.06
N TYR A 31 -3.28 -27.44 18.83
CA TYR A 31 -4.64 -26.97 18.56
C TYR A 31 -5.17 -27.55 17.24
N TYR A 32 -4.36 -27.56 16.18
CA TYR A 32 -4.75 -28.17 14.90
C TYR A 32 -4.95 -29.68 15.01
N GLU A 33 -4.15 -30.38 15.84
CA GLU A 33 -4.40 -31.78 16.20
C GLU A 33 -5.75 -31.95 16.90
N SER A 34 -6.07 -31.10 17.87
CA SER A 34 -7.35 -31.20 18.61
C SER A 34 -8.58 -31.00 17.72
N LEU A 35 -8.41 -30.23 16.62
CA LEU A 35 -9.44 -30.07 15.58
C LEU A 35 -9.43 -31.20 14.54
N GLY A 36 -8.50 -32.16 14.65
CA GLY A 36 -8.34 -33.25 13.70
C GLY A 36 -7.90 -32.82 12.31
N LEU A 37 -7.27 -31.64 12.19
CA LEU A 37 -6.75 -31.08 10.92
C LEU A 37 -5.37 -31.65 10.58
N VAL A 38 -4.62 -32.09 11.58
CA VAL A 38 -3.32 -32.73 11.46
C VAL A 38 -3.36 -33.99 12.32
N THR A 39 -2.99 -35.12 11.75
CA THR A 39 -3.05 -36.41 12.44
C THR A 39 -1.66 -37.05 12.42
N PRO A 40 -0.85 -36.86 13.50
CA PRO A 40 0.49 -37.43 13.55
C PRO A 40 0.44 -38.97 13.59
N SER A 41 1.40 -39.59 12.94
CA SER A 41 1.72 -41.01 13.17
C SER A 41 2.36 -41.21 14.54
N ARG A 42 2.37 -42.43 15.05
CA ARG A 42 3.08 -42.81 16.28
C ARG A 42 4.27 -43.71 15.95
N ARG A 43 5.42 -43.38 16.47
CA ARG A 43 6.58 -44.26 16.42
C ARG A 43 6.40 -45.45 17.36
N PRO A 44 7.18 -46.55 17.20
CA PRO A 44 7.11 -47.70 18.10
C PRO A 44 7.33 -47.33 19.57
N ASN A 45 8.06 -46.26 19.86
CA ASN A 45 8.30 -45.73 21.22
C ASN A 45 7.15 -44.84 21.74
N GLY A 46 6.01 -44.77 21.03
CA GLY A 46 4.83 -44.00 21.40
C GLY A 46 4.86 -42.51 21.11
N TYR A 47 6.02 -41.94 20.67
CA TYR A 47 6.14 -40.51 20.37
C TYR A 47 5.46 -40.17 19.03
N ARG A 48 4.91 -38.93 18.96
CA ARG A 48 4.32 -38.36 17.74
C ARG A 48 5.39 -38.12 16.67
N SER A 49 5.05 -38.48 15.45
CA SER A 49 5.89 -38.28 14.26
C SER A 49 5.06 -37.59 13.16
N TYR A 50 5.61 -36.60 12.54
CA TYR A 50 4.96 -35.79 11.50
C TYR A 50 5.73 -35.92 10.20
N GLY A 51 5.01 -36.06 9.09
CA GLY A 51 5.60 -36.12 7.75
C GLY A 51 5.60 -34.76 7.03
N GLU A 52 6.14 -34.75 5.82
CA GLU A 52 6.08 -33.56 4.94
C GLU A 52 4.64 -33.21 4.54
N ALA A 53 3.73 -34.18 4.52
CA ALA A 53 2.31 -33.91 4.32
C ALA A 53 1.73 -33.07 5.45
N ASP A 54 2.06 -33.40 6.72
CA ASP A 54 1.61 -32.63 7.88
C ASP A 54 2.18 -31.20 7.86
N LEU A 55 3.43 -31.04 7.40
CA LEU A 55 4.05 -29.74 7.24
C LEU A 55 3.26 -28.87 6.25
N ARG A 56 2.89 -29.43 5.09
CA ARG A 56 2.07 -28.73 4.09
C ARG A 56 0.72 -28.33 4.65
N LEU A 57 0.05 -29.22 5.40
CA LEU A 57 -1.24 -28.90 6.04
C LEU A 57 -1.13 -27.75 7.03
N VAL A 58 -0.10 -27.76 7.90
CA VAL A 58 0.13 -26.66 8.86
C VAL A 58 0.45 -25.35 8.17
N GLN A 59 1.23 -25.37 7.11
CA GLN A 59 1.55 -24.18 6.30
C GLN A 59 0.29 -23.60 5.66
N GLU A 60 -0.57 -24.46 5.11
CA GLU A 60 -1.84 -24.08 4.51
C GLU A 60 -2.81 -23.46 5.54
N ILE A 61 -3.00 -24.09 6.69
CA ILE A 61 -3.81 -23.52 7.79
C ILE A 61 -3.33 -22.10 8.14
N ARG A 62 -2.01 -21.88 8.17
CA ARG A 62 -1.45 -20.54 8.43
C ARG A 62 -1.74 -19.55 7.31
N ALA A 63 -1.65 -19.99 6.06
CA ALA A 63 -1.97 -19.14 4.91
C ALA A 63 -3.44 -18.70 4.96
N LEU A 64 -4.35 -19.62 5.19
CA LEU A 64 -5.79 -19.36 5.33
C LEU A 64 -6.11 -18.43 6.51
N LYS A 65 -5.45 -18.64 7.66
CA LYS A 65 -5.58 -17.74 8.83
C LYS A 65 -5.14 -16.30 8.55
N ARG A 66 -4.13 -16.10 7.73
CA ARG A 66 -3.73 -14.72 7.30
C ARG A 66 -4.78 -14.04 6.43
N LEU A 67 -5.60 -14.83 5.73
CA LEU A 67 -6.75 -14.34 4.98
C LEU A 67 -8.02 -14.16 5.84
N GLY A 68 -7.92 -14.39 7.16
CA GLY A 68 -9.05 -14.27 8.08
C GLY A 68 -9.89 -15.52 8.24
N ILE A 69 -9.54 -16.64 7.58
CA ILE A 69 -10.26 -17.91 7.71
C ILE A 69 -9.79 -18.62 8.97
N PRO A 70 -10.65 -18.83 9.99
CA PRO A 70 -10.26 -19.48 11.24
C PRO A 70 -9.95 -20.97 11.03
N ALA A 71 -9.12 -21.56 11.92
CA ALA A 71 -8.64 -22.92 11.76
C ALA A 71 -9.79 -23.95 11.65
N GLU A 72 -10.87 -23.73 12.37
CA GLU A 72 -12.07 -24.57 12.41
C GLU A 72 -12.75 -24.70 11.03
N ARG A 73 -12.55 -23.72 10.16
CA ARG A 73 -13.16 -23.67 8.83
C ARG A 73 -12.20 -24.06 7.71
N THR A 74 -10.96 -24.49 8.03
CA THR A 74 -9.96 -24.83 7.01
C THR A 74 -10.12 -26.23 6.41
N ARG A 75 -10.90 -27.11 7.00
CA ARG A 75 -11.03 -28.52 6.56
C ARG A 75 -11.31 -28.69 5.07
N PRO A 76 -12.27 -27.96 4.43
CA PRO A 76 -12.54 -28.14 3.00
C PRO A 76 -11.32 -27.84 2.10
N PHE A 77 -10.47 -26.92 2.53
CA PHE A 77 -9.24 -26.58 1.82
C PHE A 77 -8.18 -27.68 1.96
N LEU A 78 -8.04 -28.24 3.16
CA LEU A 78 -7.09 -29.30 3.46
C LEU A 78 -7.47 -30.63 2.78
N ASP A 79 -8.76 -30.94 2.69
CA ASP A 79 -9.27 -32.11 1.97
C ASP A 79 -8.96 -32.03 0.47
N CYS A 80 -9.03 -30.83 -0.12
CA CYS A 80 -8.60 -30.61 -1.50
C CYS A 80 -7.09 -30.80 -1.68
N LEU A 81 -6.30 -30.28 -0.75
CA LEU A 81 -4.84 -30.41 -0.77
C LEU A 81 -4.39 -31.88 -0.64
N THR A 82 -5.03 -32.64 0.27
CA THR A 82 -4.78 -34.08 0.45
C THR A 82 -5.20 -34.92 -0.76
N ALA A 83 -6.23 -34.49 -1.49
CA ALA A 83 -6.65 -35.10 -2.75
C ALA A 83 -5.76 -34.72 -3.94
N GLY A 84 -4.66 -33.99 -3.73
CA GLY A 84 -3.74 -33.56 -4.79
C GLY A 84 -4.31 -32.51 -5.73
N ARG A 85 -5.38 -31.80 -5.33
CA ARG A 85 -5.99 -30.73 -6.13
C ARG A 85 -5.41 -29.37 -5.74
N THR A 86 -5.39 -28.46 -6.68
CA THR A 86 -5.11 -27.03 -6.39
C THR A 86 -6.39 -26.37 -5.84
N HIS A 87 -6.25 -25.30 -5.05
CA HIS A 87 -7.42 -24.54 -4.57
C HIS A 87 -8.24 -23.93 -5.71
N ALA A 88 -7.58 -23.61 -6.84
CA ALA A 88 -8.23 -23.05 -8.03
C ALA A 88 -9.18 -24.08 -8.69
N ASP A 89 -8.89 -25.35 -8.56
CA ASP A 89 -9.64 -26.44 -9.19
C ASP A 89 -10.62 -27.13 -8.22
N CYS A 90 -10.68 -26.65 -6.97
CA CYS A 90 -11.52 -27.25 -5.93
C CYS A 90 -12.76 -26.42 -5.64
N PRO A 91 -13.97 -26.87 -6.01
CA PRO A 91 -15.21 -26.12 -5.74
C PRO A 91 -15.43 -25.79 -4.27
N ALA A 92 -15.04 -26.66 -3.35
CA ALA A 92 -15.18 -26.44 -1.91
C ALA A 92 -14.23 -25.33 -1.41
N SER A 93 -13.00 -25.28 -1.91
CA SER A 93 -12.07 -24.19 -1.61
C SER A 93 -12.56 -22.84 -2.16
N LEU A 94 -13.05 -22.84 -3.40
CA LEU A 94 -13.61 -21.62 -4.01
C LEU A 94 -14.85 -21.12 -3.27
N ALA A 95 -15.72 -22.03 -2.82
CA ALA A 95 -16.86 -21.66 -1.98
C ALA A 95 -16.41 -21.06 -0.65
N GLY A 96 -15.42 -21.65 0.03
CA GLY A 96 -14.87 -21.12 1.28
C GLY A 96 -14.22 -19.75 1.13
N TYR A 97 -13.53 -19.46 0.02
CA TYR A 97 -13.00 -18.12 -0.26
C TYR A 97 -14.11 -17.10 -0.51
N ARG A 98 -15.17 -17.47 -1.26
CA ARG A 98 -16.31 -16.57 -1.47
C ARG A 98 -16.99 -16.24 -0.16
N GLU A 99 -17.30 -17.23 0.66
CA GLU A 99 -17.91 -17.04 1.97
C GLU A 99 -17.07 -16.11 2.86
N ALA A 100 -15.75 -16.29 2.91
CA ALA A 100 -14.86 -15.41 3.66
C ALA A 100 -14.84 -13.98 3.11
N ALA A 101 -14.88 -13.82 1.79
CA ALA A 101 -14.94 -12.51 1.14
C ALA A 101 -16.27 -11.81 1.43
N ASP A 102 -17.39 -12.54 1.38
CA ASP A 102 -18.73 -12.01 1.69
C ASP A 102 -18.85 -11.58 3.16
N GLU A 103 -18.30 -12.37 4.09
CA GLU A 103 -18.23 -11.99 5.51
C GLU A 103 -17.41 -10.71 5.74
N LEU A 104 -16.29 -10.56 5.03
CA LEU A 104 -15.50 -9.34 5.09
C LEU A 104 -16.26 -8.14 4.52
N ALA A 105 -17.00 -8.31 3.42
CA ALA A 105 -17.84 -7.26 2.85
C ALA A 105 -18.89 -6.77 3.85
N VAL A 106 -19.63 -7.69 4.47
CA VAL A 106 -20.60 -7.37 5.53
C VAL A 106 -19.92 -6.63 6.70
N ARG A 107 -18.73 -7.08 7.10
CA ARG A 107 -17.99 -6.44 8.20
C ARG A 107 -17.54 -5.04 7.87
N ILE A 108 -17.13 -4.79 6.62
CA ILE A 108 -16.78 -3.45 6.13
C ILE A 108 -18.01 -2.54 6.17
N GLU A 109 -19.17 -3.00 5.73
CA GLU A 109 -20.42 -2.24 5.81
C GLU A 109 -20.79 -1.89 7.25
N GLU A 110 -20.73 -2.86 8.18
CA GLU A 110 -20.98 -2.62 9.60
C GLU A 110 -20.03 -1.58 10.20
N LEU A 111 -18.73 -1.71 9.92
CA LEU A 111 -17.73 -0.78 10.44
C LEU A 111 -17.90 0.60 9.85
N THR A 112 -18.29 0.69 8.58
CA THR A 112 -18.59 1.96 7.90
C THR A 112 -19.82 2.63 8.53
N ALA A 113 -20.90 1.87 8.78
CA ALA A 113 -22.08 2.37 9.46
C ALA A 113 -21.80 2.83 10.89
N ARG A 114 -21.02 2.06 11.65
CA ARG A 114 -20.59 2.45 13.03
C ARG A 114 -19.76 3.71 13.02
N ARG A 115 -18.83 3.85 12.07
CA ARG A 115 -18.02 5.07 11.88
C ARG A 115 -18.93 6.28 11.61
N ALA A 116 -19.89 6.15 10.68
CA ALA A 116 -20.84 7.21 10.37
C ALA A 116 -21.68 7.61 11.61
N ALA A 117 -22.15 6.64 12.38
CA ALA A 117 -22.90 6.90 13.61
C ALA A 117 -22.06 7.62 14.69
N LEU A 118 -20.78 7.30 14.83
CA LEU A 118 -19.85 7.98 15.74
C LEU A 118 -19.61 9.42 15.31
N LEU A 119 -19.41 9.65 14.02
CA LEU A 119 -19.25 11.00 13.46
C LEU A 119 -20.51 11.85 13.69
N ALA A 120 -21.70 11.31 13.41
CA ALA A 120 -22.97 12.00 13.67
C ALA A 120 -23.16 12.35 15.17
N ARG A 121 -22.70 11.50 16.10
CA ARG A 121 -22.71 11.80 17.53
C ARG A 121 -21.71 12.88 17.93
N LEU A 122 -20.53 12.91 17.31
CA LEU A 122 -19.56 13.99 17.49
C LEU A 122 -20.13 15.32 17.00
N GLU A 123 -20.78 15.34 15.84
CA GLU A 123 -21.49 16.52 15.32
C GLU A 123 -22.60 17.00 16.25
N ALA A 124 -23.41 16.06 16.77
CA ALA A 124 -24.48 16.39 17.71
C ALA A 124 -23.96 16.90 19.05
N ALA A 125 -22.84 16.40 19.55
CA ALA A 125 -22.22 16.83 20.81
C ALA A 125 -21.48 18.17 20.69
N ALA A 126 -21.08 18.56 19.49
CA ALA A 126 -20.46 19.87 19.20
C ALA A 126 -21.44 21.04 19.12
N SER A 127 -22.75 20.82 19.36
CA SER A 127 -23.77 21.89 19.41
C SER A 127 -24.00 22.36 20.87
N PRO A 128 -23.80 23.67 21.24
CA PRO A 128 -24.23 24.83 20.50
C PRO A 128 -23.11 25.88 20.25
N LEU A 129 -22.48 25.86 19.12
CA LEU A 129 -21.67 26.98 18.65
C LEU A 129 -22.39 27.68 17.47
N PRO A 130 -22.18 28.99 17.25
CA PRO A 130 -22.89 29.75 16.21
C PRO A 130 -22.72 29.10 14.83
N LYS A 131 -23.72 29.29 13.97
CA LYS A 131 -23.86 28.71 12.62
C LYS A 131 -22.66 28.89 11.68
N GLU A 132 -21.68 29.72 12.04
CA GLU A 132 -20.50 30.07 11.26
C GLU A 132 -19.34 29.08 11.40
N ILE A 133 -19.41 28.09 12.35
CA ILE A 133 -18.36 27.08 12.55
C ILE A 133 -18.82 25.68 12.03
N ARG A 134 -19.84 25.61 11.20
CA ARG A 134 -20.49 24.36 10.77
C ARG A 134 -19.89 23.70 9.52
N ALA A 135 -18.69 24.07 9.13
CA ALA A 135 -17.90 23.35 8.12
C ALA A 135 -16.74 22.63 8.81
N MET A 136 -17.02 21.50 9.48
CA MET A 136 -15.94 20.55 9.69
C MET A 136 -15.50 20.03 8.32
N PRO A 137 -14.20 20.12 8.01
CA PRO A 137 -13.71 19.67 6.72
C PRO A 137 -14.05 18.19 6.55
N ASP A 138 -14.58 17.86 5.39
CA ASP A 138 -14.72 16.50 4.86
C ASP A 138 -13.56 15.63 5.31
N ASP A 139 -13.84 14.37 5.66
CA ASP A 139 -12.79 13.38 5.91
C ASP A 139 -11.68 13.55 4.85
N PRO A 140 -10.45 13.89 5.25
CA PRO A 140 -9.36 14.16 4.30
C PRO A 140 -9.05 12.97 3.39
N LEU A 141 -9.58 11.77 3.71
CA LEU A 141 -9.47 10.56 2.93
C LEU A 141 -10.68 10.31 2.00
N THR A 142 -11.75 11.10 2.11
CA THR A 142 -12.91 11.02 1.22
C THR A 142 -12.92 12.22 0.29
N LEU A 143 -12.86 11.94 -1.02
CA LEU A 143 -12.97 13.00 -2.02
C LEU A 143 -14.44 13.35 -2.27
N PRO A 144 -14.79 14.64 -2.34
CA PRO A 144 -16.11 15.06 -2.77
C PRO A 144 -16.46 14.50 -4.15
N ALA A 145 -17.72 14.14 -4.36
CA ALA A 145 -18.20 13.80 -5.68
C ALA A 145 -18.20 15.03 -6.60
N GLY A 146 -17.91 14.81 -7.88
CA GLY A 146 -17.98 15.87 -8.89
C GLY A 146 -16.83 16.88 -8.88
N LEU A 147 -15.67 16.52 -8.33
CA LEU A 147 -14.47 17.34 -8.47
C LEU A 147 -14.15 17.61 -9.95
N PRO A 148 -13.77 18.85 -10.31
CA PRO A 148 -13.43 19.17 -11.69
C PRO A 148 -12.16 18.44 -12.13
N VAL A 149 -12.25 17.82 -13.32
CA VAL A 149 -11.12 17.12 -13.95
C VAL A 149 -10.14 18.17 -14.50
N PRO A 150 -8.86 18.12 -14.17
CA PRO A 150 -7.87 19.03 -14.76
C PRO A 150 -7.71 18.71 -16.26
N PRO A 151 -7.76 19.73 -17.14
CA PRO A 151 -7.47 19.54 -18.55
C PRO A 151 -5.99 19.23 -18.76
N ASP A 152 -5.70 18.41 -19.75
CA ASP A 152 -4.33 18.31 -20.26
C ASP A 152 -4.07 19.54 -21.13
N ASP A 153 -3.23 20.43 -20.63
CA ASP A 153 -2.84 21.71 -21.28
C ASP A 153 -1.44 21.64 -21.93
N GLY A 154 -0.84 20.45 -21.97
CA GLY A 154 0.49 20.24 -22.55
C GLY A 154 1.64 20.84 -21.73
N ALA A 155 1.35 21.37 -20.54
CA ALA A 155 2.34 22.10 -19.74
C ALA A 155 3.50 21.22 -19.21
N ALA A 156 3.44 19.91 -19.37
CA ALA A 156 4.48 18.98 -18.97
C ALA A 156 5.11 18.19 -20.15
N ASP A 157 4.73 18.47 -21.40
CA ASP A 157 5.17 17.71 -22.58
C ASP A 157 6.68 17.81 -22.86
N HIS A 158 7.31 18.91 -22.42
CA HIS A 158 8.74 19.17 -22.58
C HIS A 158 9.62 18.42 -21.56
N LEU A 159 9.06 17.82 -20.53
CA LEU A 159 9.80 17.23 -19.42
C LEU A 159 10.46 15.88 -19.73
N PRO A 160 9.84 14.94 -20.46
CA PRO A 160 10.51 13.68 -20.81
C PRO A 160 11.81 13.92 -21.57
N GLY A 161 12.90 13.27 -21.12
CA GLY A 161 14.24 13.45 -21.65
C GLY A 161 15.03 14.63 -21.05
N THR A 162 14.38 15.51 -20.29
CA THR A 162 15.05 16.66 -19.63
C THR A 162 15.92 16.18 -18.47
N ARG A 163 17.10 16.78 -18.32
CA ARG A 163 17.99 16.52 -17.18
C ARG A 163 17.49 17.21 -15.92
N MET A 164 17.55 16.49 -14.81
CA MET A 164 17.28 17.08 -13.50
C MET A 164 18.31 18.17 -13.20
N PRO A 165 17.86 19.31 -12.64
CA PRO A 165 18.75 20.41 -12.31
C PRO A 165 19.66 20.07 -11.12
N SER A 166 20.85 20.69 -11.07
CA SER A 166 21.72 20.63 -9.90
C SER A 166 21.14 21.49 -8.77
N LEU A 167 20.07 20.97 -8.18
CA LEU A 167 19.28 21.60 -7.13
C LEU A 167 19.24 20.69 -5.91
N THR A 168 19.36 21.30 -4.74
CA THR A 168 19.29 20.60 -3.46
C THR A 168 18.07 21.08 -2.69
N LEU A 169 17.19 20.15 -2.31
CA LEU A 169 15.99 20.44 -1.52
C LEU A 169 16.10 19.81 -0.13
N ALA A 170 15.55 20.49 0.88
CA ALA A 170 15.42 19.94 2.22
C ALA A 170 14.39 18.80 2.23
N ASP A 171 14.66 17.76 3.03
CA ASP A 171 13.74 16.63 3.23
C ASP A 171 13.21 16.56 4.66
N THR A 172 12.14 15.79 4.86
CA THR A 172 11.52 15.59 6.16
C THR A 172 12.30 14.65 7.08
N ALA A 173 13.30 13.94 6.58
CA ALA A 173 14.19 13.09 7.39
C ALA A 173 15.30 13.90 8.09
N GLY A 174 15.37 15.21 7.83
CA GLY A 174 16.34 16.13 8.42
C GLY A 174 17.61 16.28 7.60
N GLY A 175 17.59 15.79 6.34
CA GLY A 175 18.66 15.92 5.38
C GLY A 175 18.33 16.83 4.20
N THR A 176 19.08 16.63 3.14
CA THR A 176 18.87 17.28 1.85
C THR A 176 19.03 16.27 0.72
N VAL A 177 18.30 16.46 -0.37
CA VAL A 177 18.34 15.60 -1.56
C VAL A 177 18.80 16.42 -2.76
N ARG A 178 19.87 15.99 -3.40
CA ARG A 178 20.32 16.53 -4.70
C ARG A 178 19.53 15.85 -5.82
N LEU A 179 18.83 16.64 -6.60
CA LEU A 179 17.92 16.13 -7.64
C LEU A 179 18.65 15.58 -8.87
N ASP A 180 19.84 16.10 -9.20
CA ASP A 180 20.71 15.54 -10.25
C ASP A 180 21.48 14.28 -9.78
N GLY A 181 21.47 13.99 -8.48
CA GLY A 181 22.19 12.89 -7.83
C GLY A 181 21.30 11.77 -7.28
N LEU A 182 20.12 11.52 -7.83
CA LEU A 182 19.17 10.49 -7.34
C LEU A 182 19.64 9.04 -7.58
N GLY A 183 20.78 8.84 -8.22
CA GLY A 183 21.38 7.53 -8.48
C GLY A 183 20.85 6.86 -9.76
N PRO A 184 21.30 5.62 -10.06
CA PRO A 184 21.00 4.95 -11.34
C PRO A 184 19.58 4.36 -11.40
N GLY A 185 18.98 4.05 -10.26
CA GLY A 185 17.61 3.50 -10.19
C GLY A 185 16.54 4.56 -10.42
N ARG A 186 15.31 4.10 -10.66
CA ARG A 186 14.17 5.01 -10.82
C ARG A 186 13.82 5.68 -9.50
N ALA A 187 13.68 7.01 -9.51
CA ALA A 187 13.10 7.79 -8.43
C ALA A 187 11.72 8.29 -8.87
N VAL A 188 10.72 8.07 -8.04
CA VAL A 188 9.36 8.57 -8.20
C VAL A 188 9.24 9.85 -7.37
N ILE A 189 8.94 10.98 -8.00
CA ILE A 189 8.71 12.26 -7.32
C ILE A 189 7.30 12.72 -7.66
N TYR A 190 6.34 12.48 -6.75
CA TYR A 190 4.99 13.00 -6.93
C TYR A 190 4.89 14.42 -6.36
N VAL A 191 4.54 15.35 -7.23
CA VAL A 191 4.41 16.78 -6.94
C VAL A 191 2.94 17.10 -6.72
N TYR A 192 2.64 17.81 -5.64
CA TYR A 192 1.26 18.09 -5.25
C TYR A 192 1.13 19.53 -4.74
N PRO A 193 -0.09 20.14 -4.86
CA PRO A 193 -0.28 21.54 -4.47
C PRO A 193 -0.15 21.77 -2.96
N LEU A 194 -1.00 21.12 -2.17
CA LEU A 194 -1.16 21.41 -0.74
C LEU A 194 -1.85 20.25 -0.01
N THR A 195 -1.22 19.73 1.06
CA THR A 195 -1.93 18.93 2.06
C THR A 195 -2.55 19.84 3.12
N GLY A 196 -3.80 19.55 3.53
CA GLY A 196 -4.44 20.24 4.66
C GLY A 196 -3.97 19.72 6.01
N ARG A 197 -4.12 20.55 7.04
CA ARG A 197 -3.99 20.13 8.46
C ARG A 197 -5.36 20.01 9.12
N PRO A 198 -5.54 19.09 10.06
CA PRO A 198 -6.74 19.06 10.89
C PRO A 198 -6.94 20.41 11.59
N GLY A 199 -8.15 20.95 11.54
CA GLY A 199 -8.48 22.24 12.16
C GLY A 199 -7.97 23.47 11.43
N THR A 200 -7.46 23.33 10.22
CA THR A 200 -7.04 24.45 9.34
C THR A 200 -7.87 24.38 8.07
N ASP A 201 -8.58 25.45 7.76
CA ASP A 201 -9.37 25.55 6.54
C ASP A 201 -8.47 25.53 5.29
N LEU A 202 -8.99 24.86 4.26
CA LEU A 202 -8.37 24.93 2.93
C LEU A 202 -8.65 26.31 2.28
N PRO A 203 -7.85 26.73 1.30
CA PRO A 203 -8.11 27.96 0.56
C PRO A 203 -9.56 28.01 0.05
N GLU A 204 -10.16 29.22 0.07
CA GLU A 204 -11.51 29.42 -0.43
C GLU A 204 -11.63 28.93 -1.88
N GLY A 205 -12.73 28.25 -2.21
CA GLY A 205 -12.93 27.69 -3.55
C GLY A 205 -12.07 26.48 -3.91
N TRP A 206 -11.32 25.89 -2.96
CA TRP A 206 -10.36 24.81 -3.20
C TRP A 206 -10.92 23.62 -4.00
N ASN A 207 -12.16 23.24 -3.71
CA ASN A 207 -12.82 22.12 -4.40
C ASN A 207 -13.24 22.46 -5.84
N ALA A 208 -13.29 23.73 -6.21
CA ALA A 208 -13.63 24.17 -7.56
C ALA A 208 -12.39 24.29 -8.48
N ILE A 209 -11.17 24.19 -7.94
CA ILE A 209 -9.94 24.24 -8.70
C ILE A 209 -9.61 22.86 -9.25
N PRO A 210 -9.53 22.68 -10.60
CA PRO A 210 -9.20 21.39 -11.20
C PRO A 210 -7.86 20.84 -10.69
N GLY A 211 -7.86 19.60 -10.18
CA GLY A 211 -6.64 18.94 -9.70
C GLY A 211 -6.12 19.39 -8.34
N ALA A 212 -6.70 20.40 -7.68
CA ALA A 212 -6.21 20.88 -6.38
C ALA A 212 -6.53 19.90 -5.23
N ARG A 213 -7.76 19.40 -5.15
CA ARG A 213 -8.19 18.51 -4.07
C ARG A 213 -7.55 17.12 -4.18
N GLY A 214 -7.28 16.45 -3.02
CA GLY A 214 -6.92 15.04 -2.95
C GLY A 214 -5.45 14.73 -2.63
N CYS A 215 -4.64 15.71 -2.21
CA CYS A 215 -3.21 15.48 -1.89
C CYS A 215 -3.02 14.47 -0.76
N THR A 216 -3.87 14.51 0.28
CA THR A 216 -3.82 13.54 1.38
C THR A 216 -4.15 12.13 0.90
N VAL A 217 -5.18 11.98 0.06
CA VAL A 217 -5.58 10.69 -0.53
C VAL A 217 -4.47 10.13 -1.43
N GLU A 218 -3.85 10.98 -2.24
CA GLU A 218 -2.72 10.61 -3.08
C GLU A 218 -1.51 10.13 -2.25
N SER A 219 -1.14 10.90 -1.21
CA SER A 219 -0.03 10.52 -0.32
C SER A 219 -0.29 9.18 0.38
N CYS A 220 -1.53 8.93 0.82
CA CYS A 220 -1.95 7.64 1.34
C CYS A 220 -1.86 6.53 0.29
N GLY A 221 -2.23 6.79 -0.96
CA GLY A 221 -2.07 5.84 -2.05
C GLY A 221 -0.61 5.45 -2.27
N PHE A 222 0.32 6.41 -2.29
CA PHE A 222 1.76 6.12 -2.38
C PHE A 222 2.30 5.38 -1.15
N ARG A 223 1.79 5.66 0.05
CA ARG A 223 2.10 4.90 1.27
C ARG A 223 1.67 3.45 1.15
N ASP A 224 0.41 3.23 0.77
CA ASP A 224 -0.20 1.91 0.74
C ASP A 224 0.42 1.01 -0.35
N HIS A 225 0.92 1.59 -1.44
CA HIS A 225 1.63 0.90 -2.52
C HIS A 225 3.17 0.95 -2.40
N PHE A 226 3.74 1.46 -1.31
CA PHE A 226 5.17 1.75 -1.23
C PHE A 226 6.06 0.51 -1.47
N GLU A 227 5.77 -0.60 -0.79
CA GLU A 227 6.53 -1.85 -0.97
C GLU A 227 6.38 -2.42 -2.39
N ASP A 228 5.19 -2.33 -2.97
CA ASP A 228 4.93 -2.76 -4.34
C ASP A 228 5.69 -1.90 -5.36
N LEU A 229 5.71 -0.58 -5.17
CA LEU A 229 6.48 0.35 -6.00
C LEU A 229 7.97 0.02 -5.95
N ARG A 230 8.50 -0.27 -4.75
CA ARG A 230 9.88 -0.70 -4.57
C ARG A 230 10.18 -2.02 -5.28
N ALA A 231 9.31 -2.99 -5.13
CA ALA A 231 9.40 -4.28 -5.81
C ALA A 231 9.32 -4.14 -7.34
N ALA A 232 8.57 -3.16 -7.85
CA ALA A 232 8.48 -2.84 -9.27
C ALA A 232 9.65 -1.99 -9.81
N GLY A 233 10.67 -1.68 -8.98
CA GLY A 233 11.90 -1.02 -9.40
C GLY A 233 12.02 0.46 -9.05
N ALA A 234 11.12 1.02 -8.23
CA ALA A 234 11.30 2.35 -7.65
C ALA A 234 12.39 2.29 -6.56
N ALA A 235 13.58 2.77 -6.87
CA ALA A 235 14.66 2.86 -5.89
C ALA A 235 14.37 3.89 -4.80
N ARG A 236 13.62 4.94 -5.12
CA ARG A 236 13.22 6.03 -4.22
C ARG A 236 11.83 6.53 -4.54
N VAL A 237 11.11 6.96 -3.50
CA VAL A 237 9.82 7.65 -3.61
C VAL A 237 9.91 8.93 -2.78
N TYR A 238 9.47 10.04 -3.35
CA TYR A 238 9.39 11.35 -2.68
C TYR A 238 8.06 12.00 -3.01
N GLY A 239 7.46 12.65 -2.03
CA GLY A 239 6.47 13.69 -2.29
C GLY A 239 7.16 15.06 -2.33
N LEU A 240 6.65 15.98 -3.13
CA LEU A 240 7.19 17.33 -3.24
C LEU A 240 6.08 18.37 -3.27
N SER A 241 6.24 19.42 -2.50
CA SER A 241 5.37 20.59 -2.58
C SER A 241 6.13 21.88 -2.18
N SER A 242 5.44 23.03 -2.33
CA SER A 242 5.93 24.31 -1.83
C SER A 242 5.75 24.52 -0.32
N GLN A 243 5.16 23.57 0.39
CA GLN A 243 5.01 23.63 1.84
C GLN A 243 6.39 23.48 2.52
N ASP A 244 6.60 24.17 3.65
CA ASP A 244 7.86 24.08 4.39
C ASP A 244 8.09 22.70 5.00
N THR A 245 9.37 22.42 5.32
CA THR A 245 9.79 21.11 5.84
C THR A 245 9.13 20.75 7.17
N GLY A 246 8.86 21.72 8.03
CA GLY A 246 8.18 21.51 9.31
C GLY A 246 6.73 21.09 9.10
N TYR A 247 6.05 21.74 8.14
CA TYR A 247 4.70 21.37 7.75
C TYR A 247 4.64 19.95 7.17
N GLN A 248 5.54 19.64 6.23
CA GLN A 248 5.56 18.33 5.59
C GLN A 248 5.97 17.21 6.57
N ARG A 249 6.80 17.50 7.58
CA ARG A 249 7.13 16.52 8.64
C ARG A 249 5.90 16.12 9.42
N GLU A 250 5.04 17.06 9.80
CA GLU A 250 3.76 16.75 10.43
C GLU A 250 2.89 15.85 9.53
N VAL A 251 2.87 16.10 8.21
CA VAL A 251 2.14 15.24 7.26
C VAL A 251 2.72 13.82 7.24
N VAL A 252 4.04 13.67 7.20
CA VAL A 252 4.73 12.36 7.26
C VAL A 252 4.34 11.59 8.51
N ASP A 253 4.40 12.26 9.67
CA ASP A 253 4.09 11.64 10.98
C ASP A 253 2.62 11.25 11.06
N ARG A 254 1.72 12.16 10.72
CA ARG A 254 0.26 11.95 10.78
C ARG A 254 -0.22 10.87 9.85
N LEU A 255 0.28 10.85 8.60
CA LEU A 255 -0.11 9.85 7.60
C LEU A 255 0.76 8.59 7.64
N ARG A 256 1.80 8.56 8.48
CA ARG A 256 2.77 7.46 8.59
C ARG A 256 3.39 7.10 7.24
N LEU A 257 3.89 8.13 6.52
CA LEU A 257 4.51 7.92 5.21
C LEU A 257 5.88 7.23 5.39
N PRO A 258 6.15 6.12 4.69
CA PRO A 258 7.42 5.38 4.79
C PRO A 258 8.56 5.98 3.95
N PHE A 259 8.35 7.16 3.38
CA PHE A 259 9.30 7.88 2.54
C PHE A 259 9.33 9.37 2.91
N PRO A 260 10.45 10.05 2.65
CA PRO A 260 10.58 11.47 2.94
C PRO A 260 9.84 12.34 1.91
N MET A 261 9.46 13.53 2.37
CA MET A 261 8.90 14.59 1.53
C MET A 261 9.95 15.67 1.29
N LEU A 262 9.93 16.28 0.10
CA LEU A 262 10.83 17.36 -0.31
C LEU A 262 10.10 18.71 -0.26
N SER A 263 10.75 19.71 0.29
CA SER A 263 10.20 21.05 0.43
C SER A 263 10.87 22.00 -0.57
N ASP A 264 10.04 22.66 -1.39
CA ASP A 264 10.49 23.69 -2.34
C ASP A 264 9.64 24.98 -2.22
N PRO A 265 9.71 25.68 -1.08
CA PRO A 265 8.93 26.90 -0.85
C PRO A 265 9.30 28.05 -1.80
N GLY A 266 10.49 27.99 -2.38
CA GLY A 266 10.99 28.98 -3.35
C GLY A 266 10.65 28.64 -4.80
N PHE A 267 9.98 27.53 -5.09
CA PHE A 267 9.68 27.09 -6.46
C PHE A 267 10.93 26.97 -7.35
N ALA A 268 12.06 26.61 -6.76
CA ALA A 268 13.34 26.51 -7.46
C ALA A 268 13.27 25.40 -8.53
N LEU A 269 12.62 24.27 -8.24
CA LEU A 269 12.41 23.20 -9.20
C LEU A 269 11.44 23.63 -10.31
N ALA A 270 10.37 24.36 -9.97
CA ALA A 270 9.45 24.90 -10.96
C ALA A 270 10.16 25.85 -11.91
N GLY A 271 11.02 26.72 -11.39
CA GLY A 271 11.79 27.62 -12.23
C GLY A 271 12.83 26.94 -13.11
N ALA A 272 13.45 25.86 -12.62
CA ALA A 272 14.50 25.14 -13.34
C ALA A 272 13.96 24.19 -14.43
N LEU A 273 12.77 23.63 -14.25
CA LEU A 273 12.14 22.68 -15.17
C LEU A 273 10.85 23.21 -15.83
N ASP A 274 10.51 24.46 -15.61
CA ASP A 274 9.25 25.07 -16.06
C ASP A 274 8.02 24.23 -15.68
N LEU A 275 7.98 23.76 -14.40
CA LEU A 275 6.88 22.95 -13.92
C LEU A 275 5.59 23.76 -13.78
N PRO A 276 4.43 23.20 -14.15
CA PRO A 276 3.17 23.91 -14.09
C PRO A 276 2.76 24.26 -12.64
N THR A 277 2.33 25.50 -12.48
CA THR A 277 1.85 26.06 -11.20
C THR A 277 0.51 26.77 -11.43
N PHE A 278 -0.18 27.09 -10.33
CA PHE A 278 -1.41 27.89 -10.32
C PHE A 278 -1.45 28.75 -9.06
N GLU A 279 -2.35 29.73 -9.04
CA GLU A 279 -2.58 30.57 -7.89
C GLU A 279 -3.92 30.26 -7.22
N ALA A 280 -3.93 30.20 -5.90
CA ALA A 280 -5.14 30.07 -5.09
C ALA A 280 -5.00 30.91 -3.82
N SER A 281 -6.00 31.75 -3.53
CA SER A 281 -6.03 32.62 -2.33
C SER A 281 -4.73 33.44 -2.15
N GLY A 282 -4.14 33.91 -3.25
CA GLY A 282 -2.90 34.69 -3.24
C GLY A 282 -1.61 33.89 -3.03
N ALA A 283 -1.68 32.56 -2.97
CA ALA A 283 -0.51 31.70 -2.88
C ALA A 283 -0.28 30.98 -4.22
N ARG A 284 0.99 30.94 -4.66
CA ARG A 284 1.43 30.10 -5.78
C ARG A 284 1.56 28.65 -5.31
N LEU A 285 1.09 27.72 -6.11
CA LEU A 285 1.10 26.28 -5.80
C LEU A 285 1.48 25.47 -7.04
N TYR A 286 2.07 24.31 -6.84
CA TYR A 286 2.32 23.34 -7.91
C TYR A 286 1.01 22.77 -8.45
N LYS A 287 0.89 22.60 -9.77
CA LYS A 287 -0.06 21.64 -10.32
C LYS A 287 0.41 20.21 -10.01
N ARG A 288 -0.55 19.30 -9.93
CA ARG A 288 -0.25 17.90 -9.62
C ARG A 288 0.36 17.20 -10.82
N LEU A 289 1.54 16.60 -10.61
CA LEU A 289 2.23 15.76 -11.60
C LEU A 289 3.16 14.78 -10.89
N THR A 290 3.63 13.75 -11.60
CA THR A 290 4.68 12.88 -11.06
C THR A 290 5.79 12.71 -12.10
N LEU A 291 7.03 12.92 -11.64
CA LEU A 291 8.23 12.67 -12.41
C LEU A 291 8.79 11.29 -12.08
N ILE A 292 9.05 10.49 -13.09
CA ILE A 292 9.89 9.30 -12.98
C ILE A 292 11.27 9.68 -13.48
N VAL A 293 12.24 9.67 -12.58
CA VAL A 293 13.61 10.08 -12.87
C VAL A 293 14.53 8.87 -12.84
N ARG A 294 15.33 8.67 -13.88
CA ARG A 294 16.35 7.62 -13.95
C ARG A 294 17.68 8.19 -14.39
N ALA A 295 18.74 7.89 -13.65
CA ALA A 295 20.10 8.39 -13.95
C ALA A 295 20.17 9.90 -14.19
N GLY A 296 19.41 10.69 -13.43
CA GLY A 296 19.38 12.15 -13.52
C GLY A 296 18.60 12.72 -14.73
N VAL A 297 17.81 11.88 -15.40
CA VAL A 297 16.96 12.30 -16.53
C VAL A 297 15.50 11.95 -16.22
N VAL A 298 14.57 12.80 -16.58
CA VAL A 298 13.13 12.54 -16.50
C VAL A 298 12.78 11.48 -17.55
N GLU A 299 12.52 10.26 -17.12
CA GLU A 299 12.17 9.13 -18.00
C GLU A 299 10.70 9.20 -18.44
N HIS A 300 9.82 9.64 -17.52
CA HIS A 300 8.39 9.75 -17.78
C HIS A 300 7.74 10.79 -16.87
N VAL A 301 6.59 11.30 -17.31
CA VAL A 301 5.77 12.26 -16.56
C VAL A 301 4.32 11.82 -16.58
N PHE A 302 3.69 11.81 -15.42
CA PHE A 302 2.23 11.69 -15.32
C PHE A 302 1.67 13.10 -15.14
N TYR A 303 0.97 13.59 -16.14
CA TYR A 303 0.29 14.89 -16.14
C TYR A 303 -0.81 14.92 -17.20
N PRO A 304 -1.99 15.46 -16.90
CA PRO A 304 -2.47 15.79 -15.56
C PRO A 304 -2.79 14.55 -14.74
N VAL A 305 -2.81 14.67 -13.40
CA VAL A 305 -3.12 13.56 -12.49
C VAL A 305 -4.56 13.68 -11.99
N PHE A 306 -5.40 12.72 -12.37
CA PHE A 306 -6.77 12.58 -11.88
C PHE A 306 -7.31 11.16 -12.18
N PRO A 307 -8.09 10.53 -11.27
CA PRO A 307 -8.31 10.93 -9.88
C PRO A 307 -7.07 10.68 -9.01
N PRO A 308 -6.81 11.52 -8.00
CA PRO A 308 -5.57 11.42 -7.20
C PRO A 308 -5.48 10.14 -6.36
N GLY A 309 -6.60 9.54 -5.99
CA GLY A 309 -6.62 8.28 -5.22
C GLY A 309 -6.16 7.05 -6.02
N GLU A 310 -6.23 7.07 -7.34
CA GLU A 310 -5.78 5.97 -8.21
C GLU A 310 -4.36 6.15 -8.72
N HIS A 311 -3.76 7.31 -8.46
CA HIS A 311 -2.51 7.70 -9.10
C HIS A 311 -1.33 6.79 -8.77
N ALA A 312 -1.15 6.42 -7.50
CA ALA A 312 -0.09 5.50 -7.09
C ALA A 312 -0.19 4.12 -7.78
N GLY A 313 -1.42 3.63 -8.00
CA GLY A 313 -1.68 2.41 -8.77
C GLY A 313 -1.24 2.52 -10.22
N ARG A 314 -1.52 3.64 -10.89
CA ARG A 314 -1.07 3.90 -12.28
C ARG A 314 0.46 3.98 -12.39
N VAL A 315 1.12 4.61 -11.43
CA VAL A 315 2.59 4.65 -11.36
C VAL A 315 3.16 3.25 -11.17
N LEU A 316 2.55 2.43 -10.30
CA LEU A 316 2.94 1.05 -10.07
C LEU A 316 2.80 0.19 -11.33
N GLU A 317 1.68 0.31 -12.05
CA GLU A 317 1.43 -0.40 -13.31
C GLU A 317 2.49 -0.05 -14.36
N TRP A 318 2.75 1.24 -14.56
CA TRP A 318 3.80 1.71 -15.47
C TRP A 318 5.19 1.16 -15.12
N LEU A 319 5.55 1.13 -13.83
CA LEU A 319 6.84 0.58 -13.38
C LEU A 319 6.94 -0.92 -13.65
N ARG A 320 5.85 -1.68 -13.47
CA ARG A 320 5.81 -3.13 -13.76
C ARG A 320 6.00 -3.44 -15.24
N GLU A 321 5.34 -2.69 -16.11
CA GLU A 321 5.50 -2.83 -17.57
C GLU A 321 6.95 -2.60 -18.00
N ARG A 322 7.59 -1.54 -17.51
CA ARG A 322 8.98 -1.19 -17.83
C ARG A 322 10.03 -2.06 -17.12
N GLY A 323 9.67 -2.72 -16.03
CA GLY A 323 10.50 -3.73 -15.38
C GLY A 323 10.60 -5.02 -16.19
N ALA A 324 9.51 -5.43 -16.83
CA ALA A 324 9.44 -6.60 -17.68
C ALA A 324 10.25 -6.44 -18.99
N GLU A 325 10.27 -5.23 -19.59
CA GLU A 325 11.06 -4.92 -20.80
C GLU A 325 12.60 -4.99 -20.55
N GLY A 326 13.05 -4.67 -19.32
CA GLY A 326 14.48 -4.70 -18.97
C GLY A 326 15.04 -6.09 -18.61
N ALA A 327 14.19 -7.09 -18.41
CA ALA A 327 14.60 -8.46 -18.06
C ALA A 327 14.68 -9.40 -19.29
N GLY A 328 14.35 -8.92 -20.48
CA GLY A 328 14.32 -9.67 -21.75
C GLY A 328 15.40 -9.26 -22.77
N GLY A 329 16.42 -8.47 -22.34
CA GLY A 329 17.53 -8.00 -23.19
C GLY A 329 18.87 -8.63 -22.81
#